data_2dd4fbb011c397dccdeb61259b07e66f
#
_entry.id   2dd4fbb011c397dccdeb61259b07e66f
#
_cell.length_a   1.000
_cell.length_b   1.000
_cell.length_c   1.000
_cell.angle_alpha   90.00
_cell.angle_beta   90.00
_cell.angle_gamma   90.00
#
_symmetry.space_group_name_H-M   'P 1'
#
loop_
_entity.id
_entity.type
_entity.pdbx_description
1 polymer ?
#
loop_
_entity_poly.entity_id
_entity_poly.type
_entity_poly.pdbx_seq_one_letter_code
_entity_poly.pdbx_strand_id
1 'polypeptide(L)'
;MAATSLPVSAAVIVAGGSGSRFGGDKLSVQLAGKPLLAWSLLAFEKTPSISSMVLVALEERKEEFRAIAQAEGITKLAAIVSGGAHRNESVRRGLQALDNLPVSPELVAIHDAARPLVTVDLIARCLEAAAGSGASSAAAPVSDTLHQADQEGCAVRTVDRAGLWGMQTPQVFRAAPLTDLLKTPGLGKPTDEVSVALAAGWRIPFVENLEPNIKVTWPADLALADAVLRYRQAQGKR
;
A
#
# COMPACT_ATOMS: atom_id res chain seq x y z
N MET A 1 -25.46 7.57 -19.51
CA MET A 1 -25.10 6.50 -18.57
C MET A 1 -25.00 7.14 -17.20
N ALA A 2 -25.78 6.70 -16.21
CA ALA A 2 -25.70 7.20 -14.86
C ALA A 2 -24.28 6.87 -14.32
N ALA A 3 -23.59 7.85 -13.77
CA ALA A 3 -22.34 7.63 -13.06
C ALA A 3 -22.65 6.74 -11.85
N THR A 4 -22.32 5.45 -11.94
CA THR A 4 -22.44 4.53 -10.81
C THR A 4 -21.47 5.04 -9.76
N SER A 5 -21.98 5.49 -8.61
CA SER A 5 -21.12 5.89 -7.50
C SER A 5 -20.22 4.71 -7.11
N LEU A 6 -18.93 4.98 -6.89
CA LEU A 6 -18.01 3.96 -6.40
C LEU A 6 -18.51 3.41 -5.05
N PRO A 7 -18.32 2.10 -4.79
CA PRO A 7 -18.63 1.50 -3.49
C PRO A 7 -17.92 2.21 -2.34
N VAL A 8 -18.53 2.19 -1.16
CA VAL A 8 -17.89 2.71 0.06
C VAL A 8 -16.58 1.97 0.28
N SER A 9 -15.49 2.72 0.32
CA SER A 9 -14.14 2.17 0.35
C SER A 9 -13.38 2.66 1.57
N ALA A 10 -12.55 1.80 2.13
CA ALA A 10 -11.62 2.14 3.20
C ALA A 10 -10.18 1.76 2.84
N ALA A 11 -9.22 2.23 3.62
CA ALA A 11 -7.83 1.87 3.46
C ALA A 11 -7.23 1.25 4.72
N VAL A 12 -6.36 0.25 4.54
CA VAL A 12 -5.46 -0.26 5.57
C VAL A 12 -4.05 0.12 5.18
N ILE A 13 -3.47 1.05 5.93
CA ILE A 13 -2.10 1.54 5.70
C ILE A 13 -1.14 0.78 6.60
N VAL A 14 -0.23 0.00 6.01
CA VAL A 14 0.67 -0.87 6.78
C VAL A 14 1.98 -0.15 7.08
N ALA A 15 2.22 0.09 8.37
CA ALA A 15 3.35 0.83 8.91
C ALA A 15 4.17 0.04 9.95
N GLY A 16 3.96 -1.28 10.07
CA GLY A 16 4.54 -2.15 11.12
C GLY A 16 5.93 -2.73 10.81
N GLY A 17 6.61 -2.28 9.75
CA GLY A 17 7.94 -2.80 9.40
C GLY A 17 9.04 -2.23 10.31
N SER A 18 10.00 -3.08 10.73
CA SER A 18 11.13 -2.69 11.59
C SER A 18 12.12 -1.70 10.96
N GLY A 19 12.06 -1.47 9.65
CA GLY A 19 13.01 -0.58 8.98
C GLY A 19 14.47 -1.06 8.97
N SER A 20 14.74 -2.33 9.26
CA SER A 20 16.10 -2.88 9.42
C SER A 20 17.05 -2.58 8.26
N ARG A 21 16.57 -2.68 7.01
CA ARG A 21 17.35 -2.33 5.81
C ARG A 21 17.62 -0.83 5.65
N PHE A 22 16.77 0.00 6.22
CA PHE A 22 16.93 1.45 6.23
C PHE A 22 17.89 1.93 7.32
N GLY A 23 18.13 1.11 8.34
CA GLY A 23 18.96 1.43 9.49
C GLY A 23 18.21 2.11 10.63
N GLY A 24 16.88 2.06 10.63
CA GLY A 24 16.05 2.66 11.68
C GLY A 24 14.64 3.05 11.22
N ASP A 25 14.05 3.97 11.96
CA ASP A 25 12.73 4.49 11.61
C ASP A 25 12.80 5.41 10.40
N LYS A 26 12.15 5.01 9.33
CA LYS A 26 12.04 5.79 8.10
C LYS A 26 10.75 6.58 7.97
N LEU A 27 9.69 6.16 8.69
CA LEU A 27 8.35 6.73 8.47
C LEU A 27 8.21 8.14 9.05
N SER A 28 9.04 8.46 10.06
CA SER A 28 9.10 9.80 10.65
C SER A 28 10.18 10.71 10.03
N VAL A 29 11.02 10.16 9.13
CA VAL A 29 12.05 10.97 8.45
C VAL A 29 11.39 12.04 7.59
N GLN A 30 11.94 13.26 7.63
CA GLN A 30 11.47 14.37 6.83
C GLN A 30 11.73 14.12 5.33
N LEU A 31 10.69 14.26 4.54
CA LEU A 31 10.69 14.07 3.10
C LEU A 31 9.89 15.22 2.45
N ALA A 32 10.55 16.08 1.69
CA ALA A 32 9.94 17.24 1.04
C ALA A 32 9.06 18.09 1.99
N GLY A 33 9.56 18.31 3.22
CA GLY A 33 8.91 19.16 4.23
C GLY A 33 7.87 18.51 5.13
N LYS A 34 7.64 17.19 5.02
CA LYS A 34 6.71 16.42 5.86
C LYS A 34 7.31 15.07 6.26
N PRO A 35 6.86 14.44 7.36
CA PRO A 35 7.21 13.05 7.63
C PRO A 35 6.82 12.13 6.47
N LEU A 36 7.65 11.12 6.16
CA LEU A 36 7.40 10.20 5.05
C LEU A 36 6.00 9.56 5.13
N LEU A 37 5.58 9.14 6.33
CA LEU A 37 4.23 8.57 6.57
C LEU A 37 3.12 9.52 6.11
N ALA A 38 3.28 10.82 6.34
CA ALA A 38 2.26 11.82 6.05
C ALA A 38 1.88 11.85 4.56
N TRP A 39 2.83 11.62 3.66
CA TRP A 39 2.57 11.60 2.22
C TRP A 39 1.60 10.51 1.81
N SER A 40 1.80 9.29 2.34
CA SER A 40 0.85 8.20 2.11
C SER A 40 -0.52 8.52 2.69
N LEU A 41 -0.60 8.98 3.94
CA LEU A 41 -1.88 9.34 4.57
C LEU A 41 -2.61 10.45 3.79
N LEU A 42 -1.91 11.50 3.37
CA LEU A 42 -2.48 12.62 2.62
C LEU A 42 -3.05 12.21 1.26
N ALA A 43 -2.42 11.25 0.57
CA ALA A 43 -2.95 10.75 -0.70
C ALA A 43 -4.30 10.06 -0.50
N PHE A 44 -4.45 9.25 0.53
CA PHE A 44 -5.72 8.60 0.86
C PHE A 44 -6.75 9.57 1.45
N GLU A 45 -6.32 10.54 2.28
CA GLU A 45 -7.18 11.62 2.79
C GLU A 45 -7.86 12.38 1.65
N LYS A 46 -7.08 12.72 0.59
CA LYS A 46 -7.56 13.46 -0.57
C LYS A 46 -8.35 12.63 -1.56
N THR A 47 -8.38 11.31 -1.44
CA THR A 47 -9.14 10.45 -2.34
C THR A 47 -10.61 10.45 -1.92
N PRO A 48 -11.55 10.99 -2.75
CA PRO A 48 -12.95 11.16 -2.33
C PRO A 48 -13.67 9.85 -2.02
N SER A 49 -13.36 8.78 -2.75
CA SER A 49 -13.97 7.46 -2.59
C SER A 49 -13.48 6.70 -1.35
N ILE A 50 -12.42 7.14 -0.69
CA ILE A 50 -12.00 6.60 0.61
C ILE A 50 -12.76 7.34 1.71
N SER A 51 -13.57 6.61 2.47
CA SER A 51 -14.34 7.14 3.59
C SER A 51 -13.58 7.09 4.93
N SER A 52 -12.70 6.12 5.09
CA SER A 52 -11.96 5.90 6.34
C SER A 52 -10.64 5.18 6.11
N MET A 53 -9.72 5.34 7.06
CA MET A 53 -8.41 4.67 7.08
C MET A 53 -8.16 4.03 8.43
N VAL A 54 -7.47 2.88 8.40
CA VAL A 54 -6.85 2.26 9.57
C VAL A 54 -5.34 2.21 9.33
N LEU A 55 -4.57 2.71 10.27
CA LEU A 55 -3.12 2.61 10.26
C LEU A 55 -2.68 1.43 11.14
N VAL A 56 -1.87 0.54 10.58
CA VAL A 56 -1.31 -0.61 11.32
C VAL A 56 0.15 -0.33 11.61
N ALA A 57 0.50 -0.15 12.88
CA ALA A 57 1.81 0.30 13.34
C ALA A 57 2.41 -0.64 14.39
N LEU A 58 3.68 -0.43 14.74
CA LEU A 58 4.25 -0.99 15.97
C LEU A 58 3.58 -0.32 17.17
N GLU A 59 3.41 -1.06 18.27
CA GLU A 59 2.72 -0.55 19.47
C GLU A 59 3.33 0.75 19.98
N GLU A 60 4.65 0.76 20.11
CA GLU A 60 5.44 1.89 20.59
C GLU A 60 5.42 3.13 19.67
N ARG A 61 4.93 2.98 18.43
CA ARG A 61 4.90 4.07 17.45
C ARG A 61 3.51 4.71 17.27
N LYS A 62 2.48 4.15 17.91
CA LYS A 62 1.10 4.59 17.66
C LYS A 62 0.86 6.06 18.02
N GLU A 63 1.37 6.50 19.16
CA GLU A 63 1.17 7.89 19.59
C GLU A 63 1.92 8.88 18.71
N GLU A 64 3.13 8.55 18.28
CA GLU A 64 3.89 9.38 17.34
C GLU A 64 3.16 9.49 15.99
N PHE A 65 2.66 8.37 15.46
CA PHE A 65 1.94 8.39 14.18
C PHE A 65 0.58 9.09 14.30
N ARG A 66 -0.06 9.05 15.47
CA ARG A 66 -1.24 9.85 15.76
C ARG A 66 -0.93 11.35 15.72
N ALA A 67 0.16 11.76 16.34
CA ALA A 67 0.61 13.14 16.32
C ALA A 67 0.93 13.62 14.89
N ILE A 68 1.60 12.80 14.08
CA ILE A 68 1.85 13.09 12.66
C ILE A 68 0.54 13.28 11.91
N ALA A 69 -0.42 12.37 12.07
CA ALA A 69 -1.71 12.46 11.39
C ALA A 69 -2.48 13.73 11.78
N GLN A 70 -2.50 14.08 13.06
CA GLN A 70 -3.14 15.29 13.55
C GLN A 70 -2.48 16.56 13.01
N ALA A 71 -1.14 16.62 13.05
CA ALA A 71 -0.39 17.78 12.55
C ALA A 71 -0.61 18.03 11.04
N GLU A 72 -0.87 16.97 10.28
CA GLU A 72 -1.12 17.04 8.83
C GLU A 72 -2.61 17.12 8.46
N GLY A 73 -3.50 17.25 9.46
CA GLY A 73 -4.93 17.44 9.26
C GLY A 73 -5.64 16.20 8.69
N ILE A 74 -5.16 15.00 8.99
CA ILE A 74 -5.79 13.75 8.55
C ILE A 74 -7.06 13.52 9.36
N THR A 75 -8.21 13.52 8.71
CA THR A 75 -9.54 13.38 9.32
C THR A 75 -10.15 12.00 9.14
N LYS A 76 -9.78 11.28 8.08
CA LYS A 76 -10.29 9.94 7.75
C LYS A 76 -9.62 8.81 8.55
N LEU A 77 -8.59 9.11 9.36
CA LEU A 77 -7.91 8.10 10.18
C LEU A 77 -8.79 7.69 11.37
N ALA A 78 -9.52 6.58 11.21
CA ALA A 78 -10.48 6.10 12.20
C ALA A 78 -9.81 5.37 13.36
N ALA A 79 -8.71 4.63 13.10
CA ALA A 79 -8.00 3.88 14.13
C ALA A 79 -6.51 3.71 13.81
N ILE A 80 -5.69 3.54 14.86
CA ILE A 80 -4.31 3.04 14.77
C ILE A 80 -4.24 1.77 15.60
N VAL A 81 -3.90 0.65 14.96
CA VAL A 81 -3.86 -0.66 15.60
C VAL A 81 -2.45 -1.28 15.54
N SER A 82 -2.16 -2.17 16.47
CA SER A 82 -0.87 -2.86 16.51
C SER A 82 -0.77 -3.89 15.41
N GLY A 83 0.35 -3.91 14.70
CA GLY A 83 0.69 -4.92 13.72
C GLY A 83 0.92 -6.30 14.36
N GLY A 84 0.96 -7.33 13.52
CA GLY A 84 1.35 -8.68 13.89
C GLY A 84 2.82 -8.99 13.60
N ALA A 85 3.22 -10.23 13.86
CA ALA A 85 4.58 -10.71 13.62
C ALA A 85 4.95 -10.69 12.11
N HIS A 86 3.95 -10.79 11.24
CA HIS A 86 4.11 -10.80 9.80
C HIS A 86 3.16 -9.79 9.12
N ARG A 87 3.46 -9.44 7.86
CA ARG A 87 2.70 -8.44 7.11
C ARG A 87 1.21 -8.85 6.94
N ASN A 88 0.93 -10.09 6.59
CA ASN A 88 -0.43 -10.61 6.45
C ASN A 88 -1.24 -10.56 7.78
N GLU A 89 -0.59 -10.83 8.90
CA GLU A 89 -1.23 -10.66 10.22
C GLU A 89 -1.53 -9.19 10.51
N SER A 90 -0.62 -8.30 10.16
CA SER A 90 -0.84 -6.85 10.28
C SER A 90 -2.03 -6.40 9.44
N VAL A 91 -2.15 -6.86 8.19
CA VAL A 91 -3.30 -6.56 7.33
C VAL A 91 -4.59 -7.12 7.94
N ARG A 92 -4.57 -8.36 8.43
CA ARG A 92 -5.75 -8.97 9.10
C ARG A 92 -6.23 -8.14 10.29
N ARG A 93 -5.32 -7.64 11.13
CA ARG A 93 -5.67 -6.76 12.26
C ARG A 93 -6.24 -5.43 11.78
N GLY A 94 -5.71 -4.88 10.69
CA GLY A 94 -6.25 -3.68 10.05
C GLY A 94 -7.69 -3.90 9.54
N LEU A 95 -7.94 -5.02 8.87
CA LEU A 95 -9.29 -5.39 8.41
C LEU A 95 -10.26 -5.58 9.58
N GLN A 96 -9.85 -6.27 10.65
CA GLN A 96 -10.66 -6.42 11.86
C GLN A 96 -11.03 -5.08 12.51
N ALA A 97 -10.15 -4.09 12.43
CA ALA A 97 -10.45 -2.75 12.93
C ALA A 97 -11.49 -2.03 12.06
N LEU A 98 -11.55 -2.30 10.75
CA LEU A 98 -12.59 -1.79 9.87
C LEU A 98 -13.97 -2.35 10.18
N ASP A 99 -14.07 -3.58 10.71
CA ASP A 99 -15.34 -4.20 11.10
C ASP A 99 -16.04 -3.43 12.26
N ASN A 100 -15.27 -2.65 13.03
CA ASN A 100 -15.80 -1.84 14.14
C ASN A 100 -16.23 -0.42 13.69
N LEU A 101 -16.14 -0.09 12.41
CA LEU A 101 -16.56 1.21 11.89
C LEU A 101 -18.08 1.27 11.73
N PRO A 102 -18.70 2.47 11.84
CA PRO A 102 -20.14 2.65 11.66
C PRO A 102 -20.67 2.19 10.31
N VAL A 103 -19.82 2.26 9.28
CA VAL A 103 -20.14 1.82 7.91
C VAL A 103 -19.09 0.84 7.46
N SER A 104 -19.49 -0.39 7.19
CA SER A 104 -18.59 -1.42 6.65
C SER A 104 -18.23 -1.09 5.21
N PRO A 105 -16.95 -1.05 4.85
CA PRO A 105 -16.53 -0.80 3.48
C PRO A 105 -16.82 -2.03 2.60
N GLU A 106 -17.21 -1.78 1.35
CA GLU A 106 -17.31 -2.84 0.34
C GLU A 106 -15.95 -3.16 -0.27
N LEU A 107 -15.11 -2.13 -0.46
CA LEU A 107 -13.74 -2.26 -0.95
C LEU A 107 -12.74 -1.84 0.12
N VAL A 108 -11.61 -2.52 0.15
CA VAL A 108 -10.47 -2.15 0.99
C VAL A 108 -9.21 -2.03 0.15
N ALA A 109 -8.51 -0.91 0.29
CA ALA A 109 -7.22 -0.66 -0.30
C ALA A 109 -6.11 -0.94 0.72
N ILE A 110 -5.26 -1.92 0.45
CA ILE A 110 -4.08 -2.23 1.27
C ILE A 110 -2.89 -1.46 0.72
N HIS A 111 -2.25 -0.65 1.56
CA HIS A 111 -1.14 0.19 1.11
C HIS A 111 0.05 0.16 2.08
N ASP A 112 1.26 0.09 1.52
CA ASP A 112 2.49 0.20 2.29
C ASP A 112 2.76 1.67 2.63
N ALA A 113 2.78 2.04 3.91
CA ALA A 113 3.09 3.40 4.37
C ALA A 113 4.44 3.94 3.83
N ALA A 114 5.34 3.05 3.47
CA ALA A 114 6.65 3.38 2.91
C ALA A 114 6.65 3.70 1.40
N ARG A 115 5.47 3.87 0.77
CA ARG A 115 5.34 4.34 -0.62
C ARG A 115 4.75 5.76 -0.66
N PRO A 116 5.55 6.78 -0.33
CA PRO A 116 5.06 8.16 -0.18
C PRO A 116 4.65 8.82 -1.51
N LEU A 117 4.94 8.18 -2.63
CA LEU A 117 4.69 8.72 -3.97
C LEU A 117 3.37 8.27 -4.60
N VAL A 118 2.55 7.51 -3.87
CA VAL A 118 1.21 7.12 -4.34
C VAL A 118 0.37 8.37 -4.65
N THR A 119 -0.37 8.33 -5.75
CA THR A 119 -1.20 9.46 -6.19
C THR A 119 -2.68 9.17 -5.95
N VAL A 120 -3.47 10.23 -5.79
CA VAL A 120 -4.94 10.15 -5.73
C VAL A 120 -5.50 9.46 -6.98
N ASP A 121 -4.96 9.76 -8.16
CA ASP A 121 -5.35 9.13 -9.42
C ASP A 121 -5.12 7.61 -9.40
N LEU A 122 -3.94 7.16 -8.98
CA LEU A 122 -3.64 5.73 -8.91
C LEU A 122 -4.58 5.00 -7.93
N ILE A 123 -4.85 5.60 -6.76
CA ILE A 123 -5.79 5.04 -5.79
C ILE A 123 -7.18 4.92 -6.41
N ALA A 124 -7.68 5.97 -7.07
CA ALA A 124 -8.99 5.99 -7.71
C ALA A 124 -9.09 4.91 -8.81
N ARG A 125 -8.12 4.83 -9.72
CA ARG A 125 -8.08 3.79 -10.77
C ARG A 125 -8.06 2.36 -10.21
N CYS A 126 -7.34 2.13 -9.12
CA CYS A 126 -7.37 0.82 -8.47
C CYS A 126 -8.73 0.51 -7.85
N LEU A 127 -9.39 1.48 -7.23
CA LEU A 127 -10.75 1.31 -6.69
C LEU A 127 -11.77 1.03 -7.79
N GLU A 128 -11.73 1.78 -8.89
CA GLU A 128 -12.60 1.59 -10.06
C GLU A 128 -12.42 0.20 -10.67
N ALA A 129 -11.18 -0.25 -10.88
CA ALA A 129 -10.89 -1.58 -11.41
C ALA A 129 -11.42 -2.67 -10.48
N ALA A 130 -11.22 -2.54 -9.16
CA ALA A 130 -11.70 -3.50 -8.17
C ALA A 130 -13.23 -3.52 -8.04
N ALA A 131 -13.90 -2.39 -8.22
CA ALA A 131 -15.37 -2.33 -8.22
C ALA A 131 -15.97 -3.24 -9.30
N GLY A 132 -15.36 -3.29 -10.48
CA GLY A 132 -15.79 -4.14 -11.58
C GLY A 132 -15.37 -5.60 -11.48
N SER A 133 -14.15 -5.87 -10.99
CA SER A 133 -13.53 -7.21 -11.03
C SER A 133 -13.48 -7.91 -9.67
N GLY A 134 -13.78 -7.23 -8.58
CA GLY A 134 -13.68 -7.75 -7.22
C GLY A 134 -12.29 -7.55 -6.58
N ALA A 135 -11.25 -7.34 -7.37
CA ALA A 135 -9.89 -7.05 -6.90
C ALA A 135 -9.09 -6.32 -7.96
N SER A 136 -8.03 -5.61 -7.56
CA SER A 136 -7.03 -5.01 -8.45
C SER A 136 -5.72 -4.77 -7.72
N SER A 137 -4.65 -4.51 -8.45
CA SER A 137 -3.37 -4.11 -7.87
C SER A 137 -2.64 -3.12 -8.75
N ALA A 138 -2.08 -2.08 -8.16
CA ALA A 138 -1.10 -1.25 -8.83
C ALA A 138 0.16 -2.07 -9.16
N ALA A 139 0.65 -1.95 -10.39
CA ALA A 139 1.87 -2.64 -10.83
C ALA A 139 2.50 -1.90 -12.00
N ALA A 140 3.77 -2.19 -12.27
CA ALA A 140 4.47 -1.71 -13.48
C ALA A 140 5.14 -2.89 -14.20
N PRO A 141 5.21 -2.88 -15.54
CA PRO A 141 6.02 -3.85 -16.28
C PRO A 141 7.48 -3.78 -15.83
N VAL A 142 8.14 -4.92 -15.75
CA VAL A 142 9.58 -4.95 -15.43
C VAL A 142 10.38 -4.43 -16.60
N SER A 143 11.13 -3.35 -16.39
CA SER A 143 12.01 -2.72 -17.40
C SER A 143 13.42 -3.29 -17.44
N ASP A 144 13.92 -3.76 -16.29
CA ASP A 144 15.29 -4.26 -16.16
C ASP A 144 15.46 -5.68 -16.73
N THR A 145 16.68 -6.01 -17.14
CA THR A 145 17.03 -7.41 -17.42
C THR A 145 17.14 -8.18 -16.11
N LEU A 146 16.45 -9.31 -16.03
CA LEU A 146 16.42 -10.13 -14.83
C LEU A 146 17.31 -11.38 -14.99
N HIS A 147 18.10 -11.66 -13.97
CA HIS A 147 18.86 -12.89 -13.84
C HIS A 147 18.51 -13.56 -12.50
N GLN A 148 18.40 -14.88 -12.53
CA GLN A 148 18.39 -15.65 -11.30
C GLN A 148 19.83 -15.84 -10.84
N ALA A 149 20.08 -15.63 -9.54
CA ALA A 149 21.37 -15.91 -8.93
C ALA A 149 21.32 -17.19 -8.07
N ASP A 150 22.47 -17.83 -7.87
CA ASP A 150 22.67 -18.87 -6.88
C ASP A 150 22.85 -18.31 -5.45
N GLN A 151 23.16 -19.20 -4.50
CA GLN A 151 23.38 -18.80 -3.10
C GLN A 151 24.65 -17.95 -2.89
N GLU A 152 25.60 -18.01 -3.84
CA GLU A 152 26.85 -17.25 -3.83
C GLU A 152 26.71 -15.88 -4.49
N GLY A 153 25.51 -15.58 -5.06
CA GLY A 153 25.22 -14.33 -5.74
C GLY A 153 25.69 -14.28 -7.20
N CYS A 154 26.06 -15.43 -7.79
CA CYS A 154 26.44 -15.54 -9.19
C CYS A 154 25.22 -15.75 -10.09
N ALA A 155 25.19 -15.07 -11.24
CA ALA A 155 24.10 -15.24 -12.21
C ALA A 155 24.13 -16.62 -12.84
N VAL A 156 23.00 -17.37 -12.76
CA VAL A 156 22.90 -18.75 -13.28
C VAL A 156 22.00 -18.87 -14.51
N ARG A 157 21.04 -17.96 -14.68
CA ARG A 157 20.21 -17.92 -15.89
C ARG A 157 19.53 -16.56 -16.08
N THR A 158 19.26 -16.20 -17.31
CA THR A 158 18.39 -15.08 -17.66
C THR A 158 16.93 -15.48 -17.44
N VAL A 159 16.13 -14.57 -16.86
CA VAL A 159 14.68 -14.73 -16.74
C VAL A 159 14.03 -13.85 -17.82
N ASP A 160 13.18 -14.45 -18.65
CA ASP A 160 12.39 -13.66 -19.58
C ASP A 160 11.47 -12.73 -18.82
N ARG A 161 11.58 -11.43 -19.08
CA ARG A 161 10.74 -10.41 -18.44
C ARG A 161 9.39 -10.21 -19.09
N ALA A 162 9.12 -10.82 -20.24
CA ALA A 162 7.85 -10.71 -20.92
C ALA A 162 6.71 -11.19 -19.99
N GLY A 163 5.74 -10.32 -19.73
CA GLY A 163 4.64 -10.61 -18.81
C GLY A 163 5.00 -10.55 -17.31
N LEU A 164 6.23 -10.17 -16.94
CA LEU A 164 6.58 -9.94 -15.54
C LEU A 164 6.25 -8.50 -15.13
N TRP A 165 5.64 -8.37 -13.95
CA TRP A 165 5.23 -7.10 -13.38
C TRP A 165 5.83 -6.91 -11.98
N GLY A 166 6.36 -5.73 -11.73
CA GLY A 166 6.77 -5.29 -10.40
C GLY A 166 5.55 -4.83 -9.60
N MET A 167 5.23 -5.56 -8.53
CA MET A 167 4.06 -5.27 -7.72
C MET A 167 4.23 -4.00 -6.90
N GLN A 168 3.18 -3.19 -6.89
CA GLN A 168 3.09 -1.98 -6.09
C GLN A 168 1.89 -2.07 -5.14
N THR A 169 1.61 -0.97 -4.45
CA THR A 169 0.38 -0.73 -3.73
C THR A 169 -0.19 0.63 -4.11
N PRO A 170 -1.53 0.86 -4.09
CA PRO A 170 -2.53 0.04 -3.39
C PRO A 170 -2.85 -1.29 -4.09
N GLN A 171 -3.17 -2.29 -3.27
CA GLN A 171 -3.82 -3.53 -3.67
C GLN A 171 -5.25 -3.46 -3.14
N VAL A 172 -6.24 -3.52 -4.01
CA VAL A 172 -7.64 -3.30 -3.65
C VAL A 172 -8.43 -4.59 -3.81
N PHE A 173 -9.31 -4.86 -2.84
CA PHE A 173 -10.12 -6.08 -2.82
C PHE A 173 -11.52 -5.77 -2.27
N ARG A 174 -12.51 -6.63 -2.56
CA ARG A 174 -13.72 -6.69 -1.77
C ARG A 174 -13.37 -7.10 -0.34
N ALA A 175 -13.87 -6.33 0.65
CA ALA A 175 -13.43 -6.45 2.04
C ALA A 175 -13.77 -7.82 2.64
N ALA A 176 -15.03 -8.27 2.54
CA ALA A 176 -15.46 -9.53 3.13
C ALA A 176 -14.73 -10.75 2.56
N PRO A 177 -14.64 -10.97 1.22
CA PRO A 177 -13.90 -12.09 0.65
C PRO A 177 -12.42 -12.10 1.03
N LEU A 178 -11.75 -10.94 1.08
CA LEU A 178 -10.36 -10.86 1.52
C LEU A 178 -10.21 -11.23 2.99
N THR A 179 -11.11 -10.71 3.85
CA THR A 179 -11.10 -11.01 5.28
C THR A 179 -11.23 -12.51 5.53
N ASP A 180 -12.13 -13.19 4.82
CA ASP A 180 -12.33 -14.63 4.96
C ASP A 180 -11.13 -15.42 4.42
N LEU A 181 -10.57 -15.00 3.31
CA LEU A 181 -9.37 -15.60 2.73
C LEU A 181 -8.18 -15.54 3.71
N LEU A 182 -7.95 -14.40 4.35
CA LEU A 182 -6.84 -14.22 5.29
C LEU A 182 -7.03 -14.94 6.64
N LYS A 183 -8.23 -15.47 6.92
CA LYS A 183 -8.48 -16.37 8.07
C LYS A 183 -8.13 -17.84 7.76
N THR A 184 -7.96 -18.20 6.49
CA THR A 184 -7.71 -19.57 6.08
C THR A 184 -6.35 -20.05 6.62
N PRO A 185 -6.29 -21.20 7.33
CA PRO A 185 -5.02 -21.77 7.78
C PRO A 185 -4.13 -22.20 6.61
N GLY A 186 -2.81 -22.17 6.80
CA GLY A 186 -1.88 -22.76 5.84
C GLY A 186 -1.48 -21.85 4.65
N LEU A 187 -1.81 -20.57 4.68
CA LEU A 187 -1.43 -19.61 3.63
C LEU A 187 0.09 -19.38 3.49
N GLY A 188 0.90 -20.01 4.34
CA GLY A 188 2.35 -19.82 4.33
C GLY A 188 2.76 -18.41 4.79
N LYS A 189 3.85 -17.90 4.20
CA LYS A 189 4.35 -16.55 4.44
C LYS A 189 4.24 -15.73 3.15
N PRO A 190 3.03 -15.32 2.73
CA PRO A 190 2.87 -14.55 1.50
C PRO A 190 3.55 -13.19 1.65
N THR A 191 4.07 -12.69 0.54
CA THR A 191 4.74 -11.39 0.49
C THR A 191 3.76 -10.23 0.43
N ASP A 192 2.56 -10.47 -0.13
CA ASP A 192 1.48 -9.50 -0.29
C ASP A 192 0.12 -10.20 -0.41
N GLU A 193 -0.97 -9.43 -0.47
CA GLU A 193 -2.34 -9.95 -0.57
C GLU A 193 -2.66 -10.52 -1.95
N VAL A 194 -2.00 -10.03 -3.01
CA VAL A 194 -2.13 -10.60 -4.36
C VAL A 194 -1.63 -12.05 -4.37
N SER A 195 -0.49 -12.33 -3.73
CA SER A 195 0.04 -13.71 -3.63
C SER A 195 -0.95 -14.66 -2.94
N VAL A 196 -1.64 -14.19 -1.89
CA VAL A 196 -2.67 -14.97 -1.19
C VAL A 196 -3.87 -15.22 -2.11
N ALA A 197 -4.35 -14.20 -2.77
CA ALA A 197 -5.50 -14.27 -3.66
C ALA A 197 -5.24 -15.17 -4.88
N LEU A 198 -4.04 -15.10 -5.47
CA LEU A 198 -3.61 -15.99 -6.55
C LEU A 198 -3.58 -17.46 -6.12
N ALA A 199 -3.07 -17.74 -4.91
CA ALA A 199 -3.06 -19.12 -4.37
C ALA A 199 -4.49 -19.64 -4.15
N ALA A 200 -5.49 -18.77 -3.95
CA ALA A 200 -6.90 -19.11 -3.88
C ALA A 200 -7.62 -19.12 -5.26
N GLY A 201 -6.87 -18.98 -6.36
CA GLY A 201 -7.41 -19.01 -7.72
C GLY A 201 -8.07 -17.72 -8.20
N TRP A 202 -7.86 -16.60 -7.50
CA TRP A 202 -8.43 -15.31 -7.94
C TRP A 202 -7.67 -14.76 -9.14
N ARG A 203 -8.38 -14.06 -9.99
CA ARG A 203 -7.79 -13.25 -11.06
C ARG A 203 -7.71 -11.80 -10.60
N ILE A 204 -6.50 -11.23 -10.63
CA ILE A 204 -6.24 -9.87 -10.16
C ILE A 204 -5.82 -9.01 -11.36
N PRO A 205 -6.67 -8.12 -11.86
CA PRO A 205 -6.27 -7.15 -12.89
C PRO A 205 -5.20 -6.19 -12.35
N PHE A 206 -4.17 -5.94 -13.15
CA PHE A 206 -3.18 -4.92 -12.84
C PHE A 206 -3.65 -3.57 -13.37
N VAL A 207 -3.51 -2.55 -12.52
CA VAL A 207 -3.61 -1.15 -12.89
C VAL A 207 -2.20 -0.66 -13.16
N GLU A 208 -1.88 -0.49 -14.43
CA GLU A 208 -0.56 -0.04 -14.83
C GLU A 208 -0.24 1.33 -14.24
N ASN A 209 0.93 1.44 -13.63
CA ASN A 209 1.45 2.68 -13.10
C ASN A 209 2.90 2.87 -13.52
N LEU A 210 3.13 3.74 -14.49
CA LEU A 210 4.45 4.10 -15.00
C LEU A 210 5.06 5.29 -14.24
N GLU A 211 4.27 5.99 -13.39
CA GLU A 211 4.81 7.03 -12.52
C GLU A 211 5.59 6.43 -11.35
N PRO A 212 6.63 7.14 -10.85
CA PRO A 212 7.35 6.70 -9.66
C PRO A 212 6.42 6.45 -8.47
N ASN A 213 6.40 5.21 -7.95
CA ASN A 213 5.69 4.80 -6.74
C ASN A 213 6.58 3.84 -5.93
N ILE A 214 7.84 4.24 -5.75
CA ILE A 214 8.86 3.43 -5.08
C ILE A 214 8.49 3.17 -3.62
N LYS A 215 8.90 2.01 -3.12
CA LYS A 215 8.88 1.69 -1.69
C LYS A 215 10.21 2.12 -1.10
N VAL A 216 10.23 3.15 -0.29
CA VAL A 216 11.44 3.55 0.44
C VAL A 216 11.90 2.39 1.32
N THR A 217 13.03 1.80 0.96
CA THR A 217 13.59 0.60 1.59
C THR A 217 15.01 0.86 2.05
N TRP A 218 15.77 1.61 1.27
CA TRP A 218 17.15 2.00 1.51
C TRP A 218 17.26 3.51 1.71
N PRO A 219 18.28 4.02 2.41
CA PRO A 219 18.49 5.47 2.57
C PRO A 219 18.51 6.23 1.24
N ALA A 220 19.09 5.66 0.18
CA ALA A 220 19.14 6.28 -1.15
C ALA A 220 17.74 6.51 -1.76
N ASP A 221 16.75 5.70 -1.41
CA ASP A 221 15.38 5.87 -1.92
C ASP A 221 14.74 7.17 -1.44
N LEU A 222 15.18 7.71 -0.28
CA LEU A 222 14.70 9.01 0.20
C LEU A 222 15.06 10.14 -0.76
N ALA A 223 16.28 10.16 -1.28
CA ALA A 223 16.71 11.21 -2.21
C ALA A 223 15.88 11.18 -3.50
N LEU A 224 15.59 9.97 -4.01
CA LEU A 224 14.71 9.81 -5.18
C LEU A 224 13.29 10.27 -4.88
N ALA A 225 12.72 9.86 -3.75
CA ALA A 225 11.38 10.25 -3.35
C ALA A 225 11.27 11.78 -3.13
N ASP A 226 12.27 12.40 -2.49
CA ASP A 226 12.33 13.85 -2.28
C ASP A 226 12.35 14.62 -3.62
N ALA A 227 13.21 14.19 -4.54
CA ALA A 227 13.29 14.81 -5.86
C ALA A 227 11.95 14.74 -6.63
N VAL A 228 11.29 13.58 -6.61
CA VAL A 228 9.97 13.41 -7.25
C VAL A 228 8.91 14.28 -6.60
N LEU A 229 8.83 14.34 -5.28
CA LEU A 229 7.85 15.16 -4.57
C LEU A 229 8.06 16.65 -4.82
N ARG A 230 9.31 17.14 -4.75
CA ARG A 230 9.63 18.53 -5.06
C ARG A 230 9.29 18.88 -6.51
N TYR A 231 9.59 17.99 -7.45
CA TYR A 231 9.20 18.17 -8.84
C TYR A 231 7.68 18.28 -9.00
N ARG A 232 6.90 17.36 -8.37
CA ARG A 232 5.43 17.42 -8.41
C ARG A 232 4.88 18.69 -7.77
N GLN A 233 5.45 19.14 -6.65
CA GLN A 233 5.07 20.42 -6.01
C GLN A 233 5.31 21.62 -6.93
N ALA A 234 6.48 21.67 -7.61
CA ALA A 234 6.79 22.73 -8.56
C ALA A 234 5.85 22.76 -9.78
N GLN A 235 5.29 21.61 -10.16
CA GLN A 235 4.32 21.51 -11.27
C GLN A 235 2.86 21.78 -10.82
N GLY A 236 2.62 22.10 -9.55
CA GLY A 236 1.26 22.26 -9.00
C GLY A 236 0.47 20.94 -8.94
N LYS A 237 1.11 19.80 -9.19
CA LYS A 237 0.54 18.46 -9.06
C LYS A 237 0.66 18.04 -7.59
N ARG A 238 -0.44 18.15 -6.84
CA ARG A 238 -0.53 17.76 -5.43
C ARG A 238 -1.23 16.42 -5.28
#